data_3f775deb4a1faffc8e551d1c3a237f7f
#
_entry.id   3f775deb4a1faffc8e551d1c3a237f7f
#
_cell.length_a   1.000
_cell.length_b   1.000
_cell.length_c   1.000
_cell.angle_alpha   90.00
_cell.angle_beta   90.00
_cell.angle_gamma   90.00
#
_symmetry.space_group_name_H-M   'P 1'
#
loop_
_entity.id
_entity.type
_entity.pdbx_description
1 polymer ?
#
loop_
_entity_poly.entity_id
_entity_poly.type
_entity_poly.pdbx_seq_one_letter_code
_entity_poly.pdbx_strand_id
1 'polypeptide(L)'
;LDDITNGRCVKGPGDWASGKNPFVVTKSSNVPGKAITEIPGLVWGDPDKEIKKVAVMMTMTESAIELAGGTGVDAIVTHHPVAEATNSGGVLFNVYLGIYNLALFELHEAFHGTHPGIPWLHGHKPYYNNIAYGGIQGAVVNVGEALPEVKTIGDMMDRLDRLMNTEEDREVLEMERKIRNCPELEETSIKVKSALYVGKRENPIRYIAHIHPHTGFNVKHLEQLVKEH
;
A
#
# COMPACT_ATOMS: atom_id res chain seq x y z
N LEU A 1 11.10 5.85 -0.85
CA LEU A 1 10.64 4.46 -0.69
C LEU A 1 11.50 3.70 0.33
N ASP A 2 12.81 3.83 0.26
CA ASP A 2 13.74 3.12 1.14
C ASP A 2 13.47 3.44 2.62
N ASP A 3 13.25 4.70 2.96
CA ASP A 3 12.95 5.15 4.33
C ASP A 3 11.63 4.56 4.86
N ILE A 4 10.57 4.59 4.08
CA ILE A 4 9.26 4.07 4.51
C ILE A 4 9.22 2.54 4.58
N THR A 5 10.12 1.86 3.90
CA THR A 5 10.28 0.40 3.97
C THR A 5 11.40 -0.05 4.91
N ASN A 6 12.06 0.89 5.58
CA ASN A 6 13.17 0.63 6.48
C ASN A 6 14.35 -0.09 5.79
N GLY A 7 14.77 0.43 4.63
CA GLY A 7 15.92 -0.05 3.89
C GLY A 7 15.71 -1.33 3.08
N ARG A 8 14.46 -1.66 2.72
CA ARG A 8 14.14 -2.92 2.01
C ARG A 8 14.10 -2.79 0.50
N CYS A 9 14.13 -1.57 -0.03
CA CYS A 9 14.05 -1.35 -1.46
C CYS A 9 15.34 -1.72 -2.19
N VAL A 10 15.16 -2.29 -3.36
CA VAL A 10 16.21 -2.51 -4.35
C VAL A 10 16.58 -1.16 -4.97
N LYS A 11 17.88 -0.89 -5.06
CA LYS A 11 18.41 0.39 -5.57
C LYS A 11 18.78 0.31 -7.06
N GLY A 12 18.83 -0.89 -7.62
CA GLY A 12 19.11 -1.11 -9.03
C GLY A 12 19.25 -2.59 -9.39
N PRO A 13 19.46 -2.90 -10.67
CA PRO A 13 19.50 -4.28 -11.17
C PRO A 13 20.55 -5.17 -10.48
N GLY A 14 21.71 -4.61 -10.12
CA GLY A 14 22.75 -5.34 -9.42
C GLY A 14 22.38 -5.77 -8.01
N ASP A 15 21.51 -5.03 -7.38
CA ASP A 15 21.06 -5.30 -6.00
C ASP A 15 20.04 -6.45 -5.95
N TRP A 16 19.03 -6.46 -6.83
CA TRP A 16 18.09 -7.58 -6.86
C TRP A 16 18.71 -8.87 -7.44
N ALA A 17 19.59 -8.76 -8.42
CA ALA A 17 20.31 -9.91 -8.98
C ALA A 17 21.27 -10.57 -7.98
N SER A 18 21.66 -9.86 -6.93
CA SER A 18 22.53 -10.41 -5.88
C SER A 18 21.91 -11.55 -5.08
N GLY A 19 20.57 -11.67 -5.07
CA GLY A 19 19.82 -12.61 -4.25
C GLY A 19 19.90 -12.34 -2.74
N LYS A 20 20.41 -11.18 -2.33
CA LYS A 20 20.62 -10.85 -0.91
C LYS A 20 19.47 -10.11 -0.27
N ASN A 21 18.61 -9.47 -1.07
CA ASN A 21 17.45 -8.77 -0.53
C ASN A 21 16.33 -9.78 -0.25
N PRO A 22 15.94 -9.99 1.03
CA PRO A 22 14.94 -11.00 1.42
C PRO A 22 13.52 -10.65 0.94
N PHE A 23 13.30 -9.43 0.46
CA PHE A 23 12.01 -8.97 -0.07
C PHE A 23 11.91 -9.11 -1.60
N VAL A 24 12.97 -9.58 -2.26
CA VAL A 24 12.89 -10.08 -3.63
C VAL A 24 12.38 -11.51 -3.56
N VAL A 25 11.11 -11.70 -3.88
CA VAL A 25 10.39 -12.96 -3.64
C VAL A 25 9.89 -13.53 -4.96
N THR A 26 10.18 -14.82 -5.20
CA THR A 26 9.60 -15.55 -6.33
C THR A 26 8.47 -16.43 -5.84
N LYS A 27 7.29 -16.24 -6.40
CA LYS A 27 6.07 -16.97 -6.05
C LYS A 27 5.27 -17.40 -7.28
N SER A 28 4.25 -18.22 -7.08
CA SER A 28 3.30 -18.58 -8.15
C SER A 28 2.54 -17.33 -8.61
N SER A 29 2.41 -17.17 -9.90
CA SER A 29 1.57 -16.12 -10.47
C SER A 29 0.10 -16.59 -10.61
N ASN A 30 -0.78 -15.65 -10.96
CA ASN A 30 -2.16 -15.97 -11.33
C ASN A 30 -2.26 -16.71 -12.67
N VAL A 31 -1.14 -16.84 -13.41
CA VAL A 31 -1.07 -17.63 -14.64
C VAL A 31 -0.57 -19.03 -14.30
N PRO A 32 -1.38 -20.09 -14.56
CA PRO A 32 -0.99 -21.46 -14.23
C PRO A 32 0.38 -21.84 -14.82
N GLY A 33 1.22 -22.43 -13.98
CA GLY A 33 2.57 -22.89 -14.38
C GLY A 33 3.61 -21.80 -14.54
N LYS A 34 3.29 -20.54 -14.22
CA LYS A 34 4.26 -19.43 -14.24
C LYS A 34 4.56 -18.94 -12.83
N ALA A 35 5.82 -18.64 -12.59
CA ALA A 35 6.28 -17.91 -11.42
C ALA A 35 6.54 -16.44 -11.77
N ILE A 36 6.41 -15.59 -10.77
CA ILE A 36 6.78 -14.18 -10.85
C ILE A 36 7.79 -13.85 -9.77
N THR A 37 8.61 -12.84 -10.03
CA THR A 37 9.52 -12.29 -9.02
C THR A 37 9.08 -10.87 -8.72
N GLU A 38 8.75 -10.63 -7.45
CA GLU A 38 8.46 -9.31 -6.91
C GLU A 38 9.78 -8.65 -6.52
N ILE A 39 9.97 -7.42 -6.95
CA ILE A 39 11.20 -6.67 -6.75
C ILE A 39 10.85 -5.34 -6.08
N PRO A 40 11.00 -5.20 -4.75
CA PRO A 40 10.69 -3.94 -4.08
C PRO A 40 11.69 -2.86 -4.50
N GLY A 41 11.20 -1.74 -5.00
CA GLY A 41 12.03 -0.61 -5.42
C GLY A 41 12.07 -0.41 -6.93
N LEU A 42 13.23 0.00 -7.46
CA LEU A 42 13.38 0.34 -8.88
C LEU A 42 13.37 -0.93 -9.75
N VAL A 43 12.31 -1.06 -10.55
CA VAL A 43 12.12 -2.18 -11.50
C VAL A 43 12.56 -1.81 -12.89
N TRP A 44 12.38 -0.56 -13.31
CA TRP A 44 12.70 -0.05 -14.63
C TRP A 44 13.10 1.43 -14.59
N GLY A 45 14.06 1.80 -15.42
CA GLY A 45 14.51 3.17 -15.61
C GLY A 45 15.91 3.44 -15.08
N ASP A 46 16.35 4.67 -15.27
CA ASP A 46 17.64 5.13 -14.82
C ASP A 46 17.61 5.44 -13.31
N PRO A 47 18.48 4.80 -12.50
CA PRO A 47 18.55 5.07 -11.07
C PRO A 47 18.97 6.50 -10.72
N ASP A 48 19.65 7.19 -11.62
CA ASP A 48 20.14 8.55 -11.44
C ASP A 48 19.17 9.61 -11.99
N LYS A 49 18.02 9.19 -12.51
CA LYS A 49 16.99 10.10 -13.03
C LYS A 49 16.46 11.04 -11.96
N GLU A 50 16.47 12.34 -12.25
CA GLU A 50 15.79 13.32 -11.41
C GLU A 50 14.26 13.14 -11.48
N ILE A 51 13.61 12.98 -10.32
CA ILE A 51 12.16 12.78 -10.20
C ILE A 51 11.53 14.00 -9.56
N LYS A 52 10.64 14.67 -10.28
CA LYS A 52 9.87 15.84 -9.81
C LYS A 52 8.39 15.53 -9.63
N LYS A 53 7.86 14.62 -10.46
CA LYS A 53 6.44 14.25 -10.44
C LYS A 53 6.28 12.73 -10.40
N VAL A 54 5.56 12.26 -9.40
CA VAL A 54 5.33 10.83 -9.18
C VAL A 54 3.85 10.52 -9.31
N ALA A 55 3.52 9.42 -10.00
CA ALA A 55 2.21 8.79 -9.93
C ALA A 55 2.27 7.58 -9.01
N VAL A 56 1.23 7.37 -8.20
CA VAL A 56 1.07 6.19 -7.36
C VAL A 56 -0.19 5.48 -7.79
N MET A 57 -0.12 4.16 -7.95
CA MET A 57 -1.25 3.36 -8.39
C MET A 57 -1.22 1.96 -7.78
N MET A 58 -2.37 1.33 -7.70
CA MET A 58 -2.46 -0.04 -7.21
C MET A 58 -1.88 -1.03 -8.22
N THR A 59 -2.33 -0.98 -9.46
CA THR A 59 -1.93 -1.87 -10.55
C THR A 59 -1.58 -1.06 -11.79
N MET A 60 -0.43 -1.33 -12.38
CA MET A 60 -0.03 -0.68 -13.61
C MET A 60 -0.81 -1.24 -14.80
N THR A 61 -1.24 -0.35 -15.70
CA THR A 61 -1.88 -0.67 -16.97
C THR A 61 -1.28 0.16 -18.10
N GLU A 62 -1.47 -0.26 -19.35
CA GLU A 62 -1.03 0.52 -20.52
C GLU A 62 -1.59 1.94 -20.52
N SER A 63 -2.88 2.08 -20.28
CA SER A 63 -3.55 3.40 -20.21
C SER A 63 -3.02 4.27 -19.08
N ALA A 64 -2.62 3.68 -17.93
CA ALA A 64 -1.99 4.42 -16.85
C ALA A 64 -0.59 4.92 -17.22
N ILE A 65 0.18 4.13 -17.98
CA ILE A 65 1.48 4.55 -18.51
C ILE A 65 1.32 5.73 -19.48
N GLU A 66 0.37 5.62 -20.41
CA GLU A 66 0.07 6.70 -21.37
C GLU A 66 -0.38 7.98 -20.67
N LEU A 67 -1.27 7.86 -19.67
CA LEU A 67 -1.72 8.99 -18.87
C LEU A 67 -0.55 9.63 -18.10
N ALA A 68 0.30 8.83 -17.48
CA ALA A 68 1.49 9.30 -16.78
C ALA A 68 2.43 10.07 -17.73
N GLY A 69 2.71 9.51 -18.92
CA GLY A 69 3.50 10.16 -19.95
C GLY A 69 2.87 11.46 -20.45
N GLY A 70 1.57 11.45 -20.76
CA GLY A 70 0.83 12.60 -21.25
C GLY A 70 0.68 13.73 -20.23
N THR A 71 0.79 13.42 -18.93
CA THR A 71 0.72 14.40 -17.83
C THR A 71 2.08 14.82 -17.28
N GLY A 72 3.18 14.37 -17.90
CA GLY A 72 4.55 14.75 -17.54
C GLY A 72 4.98 14.18 -16.18
N VAL A 73 4.56 12.95 -15.88
CA VAL A 73 5.05 12.17 -14.73
C VAL A 73 6.45 11.66 -15.04
N ASP A 74 7.35 11.66 -14.06
CA ASP A 74 8.71 11.15 -14.18
C ASP A 74 8.84 9.70 -13.74
N ALA A 75 8.04 9.30 -12.74
CA ALA A 75 8.09 7.96 -12.17
C ALA A 75 6.71 7.48 -11.74
N ILE A 76 6.50 6.17 -11.88
CA ILE A 76 5.32 5.46 -11.37
C ILE A 76 5.75 4.59 -10.19
N VAL A 77 4.99 4.60 -9.11
CA VAL A 77 5.07 3.64 -8.01
C VAL A 77 3.81 2.79 -8.05
N THR A 78 3.97 1.49 -8.29
CA THR A 78 2.86 0.53 -8.28
C THR A 78 2.93 -0.38 -7.05
N HIS A 79 1.77 -0.69 -6.46
CA HIS A 79 1.70 -1.62 -5.33
C HIS A 79 1.76 -3.06 -5.80
N HIS A 80 0.89 -3.46 -6.73
CA HIS A 80 0.89 -4.83 -7.24
C HIS A 80 2.12 -5.11 -8.10
N PRO A 81 2.62 -6.35 -8.06
CA PRO A 81 3.76 -6.78 -8.87
C PRO A 81 3.55 -6.48 -10.35
N VAL A 82 4.54 -5.85 -10.94
CA VAL A 82 4.50 -5.51 -12.37
C VAL A 82 4.44 -6.75 -13.24
N ALA A 83 5.06 -7.84 -12.79
CA ALA A 83 5.05 -9.11 -13.48
C ALA A 83 3.65 -9.76 -13.55
N GLU A 84 2.71 -9.36 -12.71
CA GLU A 84 1.30 -9.81 -12.78
C GLU A 84 0.46 -8.94 -13.72
N ALA A 85 0.92 -7.78 -14.09
CA ALA A 85 0.25 -6.93 -15.05
C ALA A 85 0.37 -7.52 -16.45
N THR A 86 -0.75 -7.75 -17.09
CA THR A 86 -0.80 -8.27 -18.46
C THR A 86 -0.97 -7.14 -19.46
N ASN A 87 -0.23 -7.19 -20.56
CA ASN A 87 -0.45 -6.29 -21.69
C ASN A 87 -1.72 -6.68 -22.40
N SER A 88 -2.65 -5.76 -22.55
CA SER A 88 -3.87 -6.01 -23.31
C SER A 88 -3.66 -5.95 -24.84
N GLY A 89 -2.63 -5.24 -25.29
CA GLY A 89 -2.34 -5.02 -26.70
C GLY A 89 -1.16 -5.82 -27.27
N GLY A 90 -0.52 -6.68 -26.46
CA GLY A 90 0.67 -7.43 -26.88
C GLY A 90 1.96 -6.59 -26.88
N VAL A 91 1.92 -5.35 -26.44
CA VAL A 91 3.09 -4.48 -26.28
C VAL A 91 3.68 -4.65 -24.88
N LEU A 92 4.97 -4.83 -24.80
CA LEU A 92 5.66 -4.96 -23.52
C LEU A 92 5.67 -3.62 -22.77
N PHE A 93 5.39 -3.64 -21.47
CA PHE A 93 5.38 -2.42 -20.64
C PHE A 93 6.69 -1.63 -20.67
N ASN A 94 7.82 -2.31 -20.74
CA ASN A 94 9.13 -1.65 -20.85
C ASN A 94 9.28 -0.81 -22.13
N VAL A 95 8.62 -1.18 -23.23
CA VAL A 95 8.58 -0.37 -24.45
C VAL A 95 7.83 0.93 -24.20
N TYR A 96 6.63 0.85 -23.59
CA TYR A 96 5.85 2.05 -23.22
C TYR A 96 6.60 2.95 -22.24
N LEU A 97 7.15 2.36 -21.18
CA LEU A 97 7.94 3.09 -20.20
C LEU A 97 9.14 3.81 -20.84
N GLY A 98 9.79 3.15 -21.80
CA GLY A 98 10.90 3.73 -22.57
C GLY A 98 10.46 4.88 -23.47
N ILE A 99 9.32 4.74 -24.17
CA ILE A 99 8.75 5.79 -25.04
C ILE A 99 8.49 7.08 -24.26
N TYR A 100 7.91 6.96 -23.07
CA TYR A 100 7.58 8.10 -22.20
C TYR A 100 8.69 8.46 -21.22
N ASN A 101 9.83 7.79 -21.29
CA ASN A 101 10.96 7.99 -20.36
C ASN A 101 10.52 7.95 -18.88
N LEU A 102 9.71 6.97 -18.52
CA LEU A 102 9.21 6.77 -17.16
C LEU A 102 10.10 5.83 -16.36
N ALA A 103 10.39 6.17 -15.11
CA ALA A 103 10.92 5.21 -14.15
C ALA A 103 9.76 4.44 -13.48
N LEU A 104 9.98 3.20 -13.15
CA LEU A 104 8.98 2.33 -12.52
C LEU A 104 9.51 1.73 -11.24
N PHE A 105 8.76 1.91 -10.18
CA PHE A 105 9.00 1.32 -8.87
C PHE A 105 7.85 0.38 -8.51
N GLU A 106 8.19 -0.75 -7.90
CA GLU A 106 7.25 -1.70 -7.32
C GLU A 106 7.39 -1.71 -5.81
N LEU A 107 6.29 -1.78 -5.09
CA LEU A 107 6.30 -1.78 -3.63
C LEU A 107 5.15 -2.61 -3.07
N HIS A 108 5.32 -3.93 -3.03
CA HIS A 108 4.33 -4.88 -2.52
C HIS A 108 4.77 -5.50 -1.18
N GLU A 109 5.56 -6.55 -1.18
CA GLU A 109 5.95 -7.26 0.04
C GLU A 109 6.77 -6.40 1.02
N ALA A 110 7.60 -5.51 0.52
CA ALA A 110 8.34 -4.60 1.38
C ALA A 110 7.43 -3.58 2.09
N PHE A 111 6.30 -3.24 1.47
CA PHE A 111 5.28 -2.37 2.07
C PHE A 111 4.46 -3.11 3.13
N HIS A 112 4.18 -4.39 2.95
CA HIS A 112 3.48 -5.23 3.92
C HIS A 112 4.32 -5.56 5.17
N GLY A 113 5.56 -5.13 5.18
CA GLY A 113 6.42 -5.27 6.34
C GLY A 113 6.18 -4.19 7.40
N THR A 114 7.13 -4.11 8.31
CA THR A 114 7.12 -3.15 9.41
C THR A 114 7.68 -1.81 8.95
N HIS A 115 6.86 -0.91 8.49
CA HIS A 115 7.32 0.45 8.20
C HIS A 115 6.59 1.47 9.08
N PRO A 116 7.25 2.57 9.47
CA PRO A 116 6.70 3.52 10.44
C PRO A 116 5.53 4.34 9.88
N GLY A 117 5.34 4.37 8.57
CA GLY A 117 4.31 5.17 7.92
C GLY A 117 2.89 4.73 8.29
N ILE A 118 2.62 3.42 8.38
CA ILE A 118 1.29 2.91 8.72
C ILE A 118 0.91 3.24 10.16
N PRO A 119 1.72 2.92 11.20
CA PRO A 119 1.45 3.36 12.56
C PRO A 119 1.27 4.87 12.68
N TRP A 120 2.12 5.64 12.01
CA TRP A 120 2.01 7.09 12.01
C TRP A 120 0.70 7.59 11.39
N LEU A 121 0.28 6.99 10.27
CA LEU A 121 -1.00 7.30 9.64
C LEU A 121 -2.17 7.08 10.63
N HIS A 122 -2.13 5.97 11.39
CA HIS A 122 -3.11 5.64 12.42
C HIS A 122 -2.92 6.42 13.73
N GLY A 123 -1.94 7.31 13.80
CA GLY A 123 -1.75 8.22 14.92
C GLY A 123 -1.02 7.66 16.12
N HIS A 124 -0.08 6.72 15.93
CA HIS A 124 0.73 6.18 17.02
C HIS A 124 2.19 5.93 16.65
N LYS A 125 3.04 5.92 17.68
CA LYS A 125 4.43 5.54 17.61
C LYS A 125 4.57 4.08 18.06
N PRO A 126 4.92 3.15 17.17
CA PRO A 126 4.97 1.74 17.54
C PRO A 126 6.14 1.43 18.48
N TYR A 127 5.89 0.57 19.45
CA TYR A 127 6.91 -0.08 20.28
C TYR A 127 6.94 -1.59 20.07
N TYR A 128 5.88 -2.16 19.50
CA TYR A 128 5.78 -3.57 19.15
C TYR A 128 5.37 -3.70 17.68
N ASN A 129 5.96 -4.69 17.04
CA ASN A 129 5.69 -4.97 15.64
C ASN A 129 5.89 -6.47 15.36
N ASN A 130 4.94 -7.07 14.66
CA ASN A 130 4.99 -8.46 14.25
C ASN A 130 4.38 -8.63 12.85
N ILE A 131 5.09 -9.24 11.94
CA ILE A 131 4.65 -9.46 10.54
C ILE A 131 4.03 -10.84 10.31
N ALA A 132 4.00 -11.68 11.32
CA ALA A 132 3.43 -13.03 11.29
C ALA A 132 2.75 -13.35 12.62
N TYR A 133 1.88 -12.44 13.08
CA TYR A 133 1.22 -12.56 14.38
C TYR A 133 0.38 -13.84 14.45
N GLY A 134 0.49 -14.56 15.57
CA GLY A 134 -0.17 -15.85 15.74
C GLY A 134 0.35 -16.96 14.81
N GLY A 135 1.53 -16.79 14.22
CA GLY A 135 2.10 -17.73 13.25
C GLY A 135 1.52 -17.60 11.84
N ILE A 136 0.73 -16.56 11.59
CA ILE A 136 0.06 -16.34 10.31
C ILE A 136 0.92 -15.38 9.47
N GLN A 137 1.54 -15.89 8.41
CA GLN A 137 2.33 -15.06 7.49
C GLN A 137 1.48 -13.94 6.88
N GLY A 138 2.00 -12.72 6.91
CA GLY A 138 1.30 -11.53 6.42
C GLY A 138 0.27 -10.93 7.40
N ALA A 139 0.03 -11.53 8.57
CA ALA A 139 -0.75 -10.91 9.63
C ALA A 139 0.12 -9.89 10.38
N VAL A 140 0.16 -8.68 9.84
CA VAL A 140 0.97 -7.59 10.40
C VAL A 140 0.24 -6.91 11.55
N VAL A 141 0.91 -6.79 12.68
CA VAL A 141 0.41 -6.08 13.86
C VAL A 141 1.44 -5.05 14.29
N ASN A 142 0.99 -3.82 14.49
CA ASN A 142 1.77 -2.74 15.09
C ASN A 142 1.03 -2.25 16.34
N VAL A 143 1.70 -2.22 17.49
CA VAL A 143 1.15 -1.64 18.72
C VAL A 143 2.03 -0.50 19.18
N GLY A 144 1.43 0.61 19.57
CA GLY A 144 2.19 1.78 20.00
C GLY A 144 1.39 2.76 20.84
N GLU A 145 2.09 3.75 21.37
CA GLU A 145 1.48 4.86 22.09
C GLU A 145 0.89 5.87 21.10
N ALA A 146 -0.31 6.35 21.40
CA ALA A 146 -0.96 7.41 20.63
C ALA A 146 -0.06 8.66 20.58
N LEU A 147 -0.04 9.32 19.43
CA LEU A 147 0.66 10.61 19.28
C LEU A 147 0.03 11.66 20.20
N PRO A 148 0.77 12.68 20.64
CA PRO A 148 0.29 13.68 21.60
C PRO A 148 -1.01 14.38 21.18
N GLU A 149 -1.24 14.54 19.90
CA GLU A 149 -2.44 15.15 19.33
C GLU A 149 -3.62 14.18 19.18
N VAL A 150 -3.42 12.88 19.36
CA VAL A 150 -4.44 11.82 19.21
C VAL A 150 -4.85 11.34 20.58
N LYS A 151 -5.91 11.93 21.14
CA LYS A 151 -6.37 11.70 22.52
C LYS A 151 -7.62 10.82 22.61
N THR A 152 -8.39 10.80 21.55
CA THR A 152 -9.65 10.07 21.47
C THR A 152 -9.74 9.23 20.21
N ILE A 153 -10.70 8.31 20.17
CA ILE A 153 -11.02 7.55 18.94
C ILE A 153 -11.39 8.53 17.82
N GLY A 154 -12.11 9.59 18.15
CA GLY A 154 -12.47 10.63 17.19
C GLY A 154 -11.26 11.30 16.54
N ASP A 155 -10.24 11.67 17.34
CA ASP A 155 -9.02 12.28 16.81
C ASP A 155 -8.30 11.35 15.84
N MET A 156 -8.27 10.05 16.15
CA MET A 156 -7.66 9.05 15.25
C MET A 156 -8.44 8.94 13.94
N MET A 157 -9.77 8.90 14.00
CA MET A 157 -10.64 8.84 12.80
C MET A 157 -10.48 10.09 11.93
N ASP A 158 -10.53 11.26 12.54
CA ASP A 158 -10.40 12.54 11.82
C ASP A 158 -8.98 12.69 11.20
N ARG A 159 -7.97 12.16 11.90
CA ARG A 159 -6.62 12.09 11.35
C ARG A 159 -6.55 11.21 10.11
N LEU A 160 -7.14 10.01 10.15
CA LEU A 160 -7.20 9.09 9.01
C LEU A 160 -7.93 9.73 7.84
N ASP A 161 -9.13 10.25 8.06
CA ASP A 161 -9.95 10.86 7.01
C ASP A 161 -9.24 12.04 6.35
N ARG A 162 -8.54 12.88 7.15
CA ARG A 162 -7.77 14.01 6.63
C ARG A 162 -6.53 13.58 5.84
N LEU A 163 -5.73 12.65 6.37
CA LEU A 163 -4.48 12.22 5.72
C LEU A 163 -4.72 11.35 4.49
N MET A 164 -5.83 10.62 4.47
CA MET A 164 -6.28 9.82 3.32
C MET A 164 -7.09 10.66 2.31
N ASN A 165 -7.40 11.92 2.63
CA ASN A 165 -8.21 12.81 1.80
C ASN A 165 -9.56 12.17 1.37
N THR A 166 -10.23 11.53 2.30
CA THR A 166 -11.43 10.71 2.03
C THR A 166 -12.61 11.52 1.50
N GLU A 167 -12.62 12.83 1.71
CA GLU A 167 -13.63 13.74 1.14
C GLU A 167 -13.52 13.81 -0.38
N GLU A 168 -12.30 14.01 -0.89
CA GLU A 168 -12.04 14.06 -2.34
C GLU A 168 -12.34 12.70 -3.00
N ASP A 169 -11.94 11.60 -2.37
CA ASP A 169 -12.27 10.26 -2.87
C ASP A 169 -13.78 10.04 -2.96
N ARG A 170 -14.54 10.54 -1.99
CA ARG A 170 -16.00 10.46 -2.00
C ARG A 170 -16.60 11.27 -3.15
N GLU A 171 -16.08 12.45 -3.41
CA GLU A 171 -16.52 13.28 -4.54
C GLU A 171 -16.24 12.61 -5.87
N VAL A 172 -15.05 12.01 -6.02
CA VAL A 172 -14.68 11.24 -7.22
C VAL A 172 -15.59 10.03 -7.40
N LEU A 173 -15.87 9.27 -6.33
CA LEU A 173 -16.78 8.12 -6.39
C LEU A 173 -18.20 8.52 -6.80
N GLU A 174 -18.69 9.63 -6.29
CA GLU A 174 -20.01 10.18 -6.64
C GLU A 174 -20.05 10.63 -8.12
N MET A 175 -18.97 11.22 -8.61
CA MET A 175 -18.83 11.58 -10.02
C MET A 175 -18.80 10.33 -10.91
N GLU A 176 -18.01 9.31 -10.57
CA GLU A 176 -17.94 8.03 -11.28
C GLU A 176 -19.30 7.34 -11.33
N ARG A 177 -20.04 7.33 -10.22
CA ARG A 177 -21.39 6.77 -10.14
C ARG A 177 -22.33 7.41 -11.16
N LYS A 178 -22.27 8.73 -11.28
CA LYS A 178 -23.10 9.49 -12.24
C LYS A 178 -22.66 9.23 -13.70
N ILE A 179 -21.37 9.32 -13.97
CA ILE A 179 -20.83 9.15 -15.33
C ILE A 179 -21.12 7.74 -15.86
N ARG A 180 -20.93 6.72 -15.01
CA ARG A 180 -21.14 5.32 -15.40
C ARG A 180 -22.58 4.86 -15.28
N ASN A 181 -23.47 5.70 -14.76
CA ASN A 181 -24.85 5.34 -14.43
C ASN A 181 -24.93 4.01 -13.64
N CYS A 182 -24.09 3.92 -12.60
CA CYS A 182 -23.94 2.72 -11.78
C CYS A 182 -24.34 3.03 -10.32
N PRO A 183 -25.63 2.92 -9.97
CA PRO A 183 -26.10 3.19 -8.61
C PRO A 183 -25.51 2.24 -7.56
N GLU A 184 -25.07 1.05 -7.97
CA GLU A 184 -24.46 0.04 -7.11
C GLU A 184 -23.14 0.52 -6.48
N LEU A 185 -22.47 1.51 -7.06
CA LEU A 185 -21.29 2.14 -6.44
C LEU A 185 -21.62 2.82 -5.11
N GLU A 186 -22.86 3.21 -4.87
CA GLU A 186 -23.32 3.75 -3.60
C GLU A 186 -23.46 2.66 -2.53
N GLU A 187 -23.81 1.45 -2.93
CA GLU A 187 -24.03 0.30 -2.07
C GLU A 187 -22.76 -0.51 -1.80
N THR A 188 -21.67 -0.21 -2.50
CA THR A 188 -20.40 -0.92 -2.28
C THR A 188 -19.96 -0.76 -0.82
N SER A 189 -19.36 -1.81 -0.26
CA SER A 189 -18.79 -1.80 1.09
C SER A 189 -17.62 -0.81 1.23
N ILE A 190 -17.18 -0.21 0.15
CA ILE A 190 -16.17 0.83 0.12
C ILE A 190 -16.81 2.15 0.56
N LYS A 191 -16.95 2.29 1.86
CA LYS A 191 -17.22 3.60 2.46
C LYS A 191 -15.90 4.32 2.57
N VAL A 192 -15.76 5.34 1.76
CA VAL A 192 -14.56 6.18 1.72
C VAL A 192 -14.54 7.07 2.97
N LYS A 193 -14.44 6.47 4.13
CA LYS A 193 -14.21 7.13 5.43
C LYS A 193 -13.98 6.10 6.53
N SER A 194 -13.41 6.55 7.63
CA SER A 194 -13.27 5.74 8.84
C SER A 194 -14.63 5.35 9.40
N ALA A 195 -14.80 4.10 9.84
CA ALA A 195 -16.01 3.60 10.47
C ALA A 195 -15.72 3.09 11.88
N LEU A 196 -16.52 3.50 12.83
CA LEU A 196 -16.44 3.05 14.22
C LEU A 196 -17.44 1.91 14.45
N TYR A 197 -16.95 0.73 14.79
CA TYR A 197 -17.77 -0.45 15.04
C TYR A 197 -18.06 -0.65 16.54
N VAL A 198 -17.15 -0.26 17.42
CA VAL A 198 -17.27 -0.44 18.87
C VAL A 198 -16.73 0.79 19.58
N GLY A 199 -17.42 1.22 20.63
CA GLY A 199 -17.05 2.39 21.42
C GLY A 199 -17.74 3.68 20.96
N LYS A 200 -17.21 4.80 21.40
CA LYS A 200 -17.69 6.16 21.06
C LYS A 200 -16.50 7.01 20.66
N ARG A 201 -16.72 8.01 19.81
CA ARG A 201 -15.67 8.91 19.34
C ARG A 201 -14.94 9.62 20.49
N GLU A 202 -15.65 9.91 21.57
CA GLU A 202 -15.14 10.61 22.76
C GLU A 202 -14.32 9.71 23.68
N ASN A 203 -14.32 8.38 23.47
CA ASN A 203 -13.52 7.48 24.29
C ASN A 203 -12.04 7.85 24.21
N PRO A 204 -11.37 8.05 25.37
CA PRO A 204 -9.94 8.33 25.39
C PRO A 204 -9.15 7.12 24.94
N ILE A 205 -8.04 7.36 24.24
CA ILE A 205 -7.10 6.34 23.82
C ILE A 205 -5.70 6.68 24.28
N ARG A 206 -4.95 5.66 24.67
CA ARG A 206 -3.53 5.76 25.01
C ARG A 206 -2.68 4.88 24.12
N TYR A 207 -3.18 3.68 23.80
CA TYR A 207 -2.52 2.73 22.94
C TYR A 207 -3.38 2.44 21.73
N ILE A 208 -2.72 2.24 20.60
CA ILE A 208 -3.35 1.90 19.34
C ILE A 208 -2.67 0.64 18.81
N ALA A 209 -3.48 -0.35 18.43
CA ALA A 209 -3.05 -1.49 17.66
C ALA A 209 -3.58 -1.36 16.24
N HIS A 210 -2.67 -1.26 15.28
CA HIS A 210 -2.99 -1.44 13.86
C HIS A 210 -2.84 -2.91 13.51
N ILE A 211 -3.86 -3.47 12.89
CA ILE A 211 -3.88 -4.85 12.43
C ILE A 211 -4.14 -4.83 10.93
N HIS A 212 -3.19 -5.32 10.15
CA HIS A 212 -3.43 -5.64 8.74
C HIS A 212 -3.96 -7.06 8.69
N PRO A 213 -5.28 -7.25 8.52
CA PRO A 213 -5.90 -8.57 8.67
C PRO A 213 -5.48 -9.50 7.55
N HIS A 214 -5.17 -10.73 7.90
CA HIS A 214 -4.93 -11.81 6.96
C HIS A 214 -5.94 -12.94 7.18
N THR A 215 -6.14 -13.76 6.17
CA THR A 215 -6.96 -14.99 6.28
C THR A 215 -6.44 -15.83 7.43
N GLY A 216 -7.29 -16.12 8.40
CA GLY A 216 -6.92 -16.86 9.61
C GLY A 216 -6.78 -16.02 10.87
N PHE A 217 -6.61 -14.69 10.76
CA PHE A 217 -6.71 -13.81 11.92
C PHE A 217 -8.15 -13.78 12.43
N ASN A 218 -8.34 -14.02 13.74
CA ASN A 218 -9.67 -14.16 14.33
C ASN A 218 -9.72 -13.57 15.75
N VAL A 219 -10.88 -13.66 16.39
CA VAL A 219 -11.14 -13.09 17.73
C VAL A 219 -10.15 -13.56 18.78
N LYS A 220 -9.68 -14.82 18.73
CA LYS A 220 -8.69 -15.33 19.70
C LYS A 220 -7.36 -14.62 19.60
N HIS A 221 -6.94 -14.29 18.37
CA HIS A 221 -5.73 -13.50 18.14
C HIS A 221 -5.88 -12.08 18.69
N LEU A 222 -7.07 -11.49 18.54
CA LEU A 222 -7.37 -10.17 19.11
C LEU A 222 -7.36 -10.19 20.63
N GLU A 223 -8.00 -11.21 21.24
CA GLU A 223 -8.00 -11.40 22.70
C GLU A 223 -6.60 -11.61 23.26
N GLN A 224 -5.77 -12.33 22.52
CA GLN A 224 -4.37 -12.53 22.88
C GLN A 224 -3.61 -11.21 22.83
N LEU A 225 -3.75 -10.45 21.74
CA LEU A 225 -3.10 -9.14 21.56
C LEU A 225 -3.46 -8.16 22.69
N VAL A 226 -4.74 -8.12 23.07
CA VAL A 226 -5.21 -7.27 24.19
C VAL A 226 -4.64 -7.71 25.54
N LYS A 227 -4.33 -9.00 25.73
CA LYS A 227 -3.69 -9.52 26.96
C LYS A 227 -2.19 -9.24 27.00
N GLU A 228 -1.55 -9.17 25.83
CA GLU A 228 -0.10 -8.95 25.70
C GLU A 228 0.27 -7.49 25.83
N HIS A 229 -0.66 -6.58 25.53
CA HIS A 229 -0.45 -5.13 25.45
C HIS A 229 -1.56 -4.34 26.15
#